data_645fcdb847c166d28c97bc377706e38a
#
_entry.id   645fcdb847c166d28c97bc377706e38a
#
_cell.length_a   1.000
_cell.length_b   1.000
_cell.length_c   1.000
_cell.angle_alpha   90.00
_cell.angle_beta   90.00
_cell.angle_gamma   90.00
#
_symmetry.space_group_name_H-M   'P 1'
#
loop_
_entity.id
_entity.type
_entity.pdbx_description
1 polymer ?
#
loop_
_entity_poly.entity_id
_entity_poly.type
_entity_poly.pdbx_seq_one_letter_code
_entity_poly.pdbx_strand_id
1 'polypeptide(L)'
;METFERNTTGFTADVELYDDDNIIKIYRDYVPQEDIDREILCTRVVQNCGLLVPEYRGYIADYQGKRAMLQEYISGESMMKLLITGQAEPEEVAAGFAKIHYDMHQCTADGLEDSKVRYERLLKLSEYNLGSDLTNRMLRLLETLPDDNKLCHNDYHPGNLLSNAKGMVTIDWSDASSGDPFADVARTIQMFDFGGNAQPGKVDPERAAVMQNARGNITRFVRAYERDYAELCGMSVEELRETCGGWMVVVPASRFNIEWDVNKPALLKLFYEYFALHPLKS
;
A
#
# COMPACT_ATOMS: atom_id res chain seq x y z
N MET A 1 17.46 7.01 -23.44
CA MET A 1 16.53 8.06 -23.02
C MET A 1 15.15 7.45 -23.10
N GLU A 2 14.74 6.75 -22.03
CA GLU A 2 13.40 6.16 -21.96
C GLU A 2 12.43 7.29 -21.66
N THR A 3 11.48 7.46 -22.55
CA THR A 3 10.41 8.45 -22.42
C THR A 3 9.50 8.00 -21.28
N PHE A 4 9.46 8.79 -20.19
CA PHE A 4 8.31 8.82 -19.28
C PHE A 4 7.06 8.81 -20.15
N GLU A 5 6.17 7.80 -19.96
CA GLU A 5 4.83 7.89 -20.54
C GLU A 5 4.22 9.17 -19.97
N ARG A 6 4.07 10.18 -20.82
CA ARG A 6 3.87 11.58 -20.43
C ARG A 6 2.62 11.83 -19.58
N ASN A 7 1.77 10.82 -19.35
CA ASN A 7 0.55 10.94 -18.56
C ASN A 7 0.22 9.59 -17.94
N THR A 8 0.37 9.48 -16.63
CA THR A 8 -0.25 8.38 -15.88
C THR A 8 -1.59 8.85 -15.33
N THR A 9 -2.66 8.19 -15.74
CA THR A 9 -4.02 8.49 -15.28
C THR A 9 -4.31 7.69 -14.01
N GLY A 10 -4.30 8.37 -12.86
CA GLY A 10 -4.70 7.82 -11.57
C GLY A 10 -6.19 8.01 -11.29
N PHE A 11 -6.69 7.37 -10.23
CA PHE A 11 -8.09 7.47 -9.83
C PHE A 11 -8.45 8.88 -9.35
N THR A 12 -7.60 9.52 -8.57
CA THR A 12 -7.81 10.84 -7.96
C THR A 12 -7.14 11.99 -8.71
N ALA A 13 -6.10 11.69 -9.49
CA ALA A 13 -5.30 12.71 -10.19
C ALA A 13 -4.65 12.14 -11.45
N ASP A 14 -4.32 13.06 -12.36
CA ASP A 14 -3.42 12.80 -13.48
C ASP A 14 -2.02 13.28 -13.11
N VAL A 15 -0.98 12.51 -13.46
CA VAL A 15 0.41 12.88 -13.18
C VAL A 15 1.11 13.14 -14.51
N GLU A 16 1.73 14.32 -14.61
CA GLU A 16 2.43 14.78 -15.80
C GLU A 16 3.85 15.26 -15.45
N LEU A 17 4.77 15.16 -16.41
CA LEU A 17 6.07 15.81 -16.28
C LEU A 17 5.88 17.33 -16.40
N TYR A 18 6.25 18.06 -15.34
CA TYR A 18 6.15 19.52 -15.33
C TYR A 18 7.38 20.19 -15.97
N ASP A 19 8.55 19.73 -15.60
CA ASP A 19 9.86 20.07 -16.16
C ASP A 19 10.84 18.89 -15.98
N ASP A 20 12.13 19.10 -16.24
CA ASP A 20 13.14 18.03 -16.18
C ASP A 20 13.31 17.43 -14.77
N ASP A 21 12.99 18.19 -13.71
CA ASP A 21 13.20 17.84 -12.31
C ASP A 21 11.91 17.61 -11.53
N ASN A 22 10.74 17.92 -12.10
CA ASN A 22 9.48 17.93 -11.37
C ASN A 22 8.35 17.25 -12.12
N ILE A 23 7.45 16.62 -11.36
CA ILE A 23 6.12 16.18 -11.81
C ILE A 23 5.05 17.05 -11.19
N ILE A 24 3.93 17.16 -11.90
CA ILE A 24 2.72 17.80 -11.39
C ILE A 24 1.60 16.77 -11.28
N LYS A 25 1.03 16.64 -10.09
CA LYS A 25 -0.15 15.82 -9.79
C LYS A 25 -1.38 16.71 -9.85
N ILE A 26 -2.20 16.57 -10.91
CA ILE A 26 -3.37 17.41 -11.19
C ILE A 26 -4.61 16.69 -10.67
N TYR A 27 -5.23 17.21 -9.62
CA TYR A 27 -6.37 16.59 -8.98
C TYR A 27 -7.63 16.73 -9.81
N ARG A 28 -8.47 15.68 -9.78
CA ARG A 28 -9.78 15.71 -10.40
C ARG A 28 -10.73 16.59 -9.60
N ASP A 29 -11.73 17.17 -10.28
CA ASP A 29 -12.65 18.16 -9.68
C ASP A 29 -13.45 17.59 -8.50
N TYR A 30 -13.74 16.27 -8.51
CA TYR A 30 -14.50 15.61 -7.45
C TYR A 30 -13.68 15.28 -6.19
N VAL A 31 -12.35 15.43 -6.22
CA VAL A 31 -11.50 15.16 -5.03
C VAL A 31 -11.71 16.29 -4.02
N PRO A 32 -12.13 16.01 -2.78
CA PRO A 32 -12.28 17.03 -1.75
C PRO A 32 -10.96 17.73 -1.43
N GLN A 33 -11.02 19.01 -1.02
CA GLN A 33 -9.83 19.74 -0.61
C GLN A 33 -9.12 19.08 0.59
N GLU A 34 -9.90 18.53 1.50
CA GLU A 34 -9.41 17.83 2.70
C GLU A 34 -8.52 16.62 2.36
N ASP A 35 -8.84 15.89 1.28
CA ASP A 35 -8.03 14.76 0.81
C ASP A 35 -6.71 15.24 0.20
N ILE A 36 -6.72 16.36 -0.52
CA ILE A 36 -5.51 16.99 -1.05
C ILE A 36 -4.64 17.50 0.09
N ASP A 37 -5.22 18.18 1.07
CA ASP A 37 -4.50 18.72 2.23
C ASP A 37 -3.89 17.58 3.06
N ARG A 38 -4.59 16.45 3.19
CA ARG A 38 -4.08 15.25 3.84
C ARG A 38 -2.88 14.66 3.08
N GLU A 39 -2.97 14.51 1.76
CA GLU A 39 -1.86 14.01 0.96
C GLU A 39 -0.62 14.92 1.04
N ILE A 40 -0.81 16.23 1.01
CA ILE A 40 0.26 17.21 1.21
C ILE A 40 0.88 17.05 2.60
N LEU A 41 0.06 16.91 3.64
CA LEU A 41 0.54 16.68 5.00
C LEU A 41 1.35 15.39 5.09
N CYS A 42 0.84 14.27 4.56
CA CYS A 42 1.57 13.00 4.53
C CYS A 42 2.93 13.17 3.85
N THR A 43 2.96 13.74 2.64
CA THR A 43 4.21 13.97 1.90
C THR A 43 5.22 14.79 2.71
N ARG A 44 4.78 15.82 3.42
CA ARG A 44 5.65 16.67 4.24
C ARG A 44 6.16 15.97 5.51
N VAL A 45 5.33 15.16 6.14
CA VAL A 45 5.73 14.40 7.35
C VAL A 45 6.79 13.38 7.00
N VAL A 46 6.60 12.60 5.94
CA VAL A 46 7.53 11.53 5.55
C VAL A 46 8.92 12.05 5.14
N GLN A 47 9.02 13.26 4.59
CA GLN A 47 10.30 13.88 4.27
C GLN A 47 11.21 14.07 5.50
N ASN A 48 10.62 14.17 6.69
CA ASN A 48 11.37 14.33 7.94
C ASN A 48 11.82 12.99 8.55
N CYS A 49 11.44 11.87 7.96
CA CYS A 49 11.74 10.51 8.47
C CYS A 49 13.10 9.97 7.99
N GLY A 50 13.84 10.71 7.19
CA GLY A 50 15.14 10.26 6.65
C GLY A 50 15.04 9.16 5.59
N LEU A 51 13.85 8.88 5.10
CA LEU A 51 13.60 7.95 3.99
C LEU A 51 13.87 8.62 2.64
N LEU A 52 14.21 7.82 1.63
CA LEU A 52 14.27 8.31 0.25
C LEU A 52 12.85 8.43 -0.30
N VAL A 53 12.38 9.68 -0.42
CA VAL A 53 11.04 10.03 -0.89
C VAL A 53 11.12 11.24 -1.82
N PRO A 54 10.16 11.45 -2.75
CA PRO A 54 10.13 12.65 -3.57
C PRO A 54 9.98 13.91 -2.73
N GLU A 55 10.73 14.96 -3.07
CA GLU A 55 10.59 16.23 -2.38
C GLU A 55 9.28 16.93 -2.79
N TYR A 56 8.51 17.36 -1.77
CA TYR A 56 7.36 18.25 -1.99
C TYR A 56 7.83 19.63 -2.41
N ARG A 57 7.38 20.14 -3.55
CA ARG A 57 7.75 21.43 -4.12
C ARG A 57 6.69 22.51 -3.89
N GLY A 58 5.42 22.14 -3.78
CA GLY A 58 4.36 23.09 -3.52
C GLY A 58 2.98 22.66 -3.94
N TYR A 59 1.99 23.43 -3.50
CA TYR A 59 0.59 23.32 -3.92
C TYR A 59 0.24 24.47 -4.85
N ILE A 60 -0.46 24.18 -5.94
CA ILE A 60 -0.92 25.16 -6.94
C ILE A 60 -2.45 25.13 -6.92
N ALA A 61 -3.05 26.23 -6.43
CA ALA A 61 -4.50 26.34 -6.28
C ALA A 61 -5.24 26.43 -7.64
N ASP A 62 -4.56 26.96 -8.67
CA ASP A 62 -5.08 27.03 -10.02
C ASP A 62 -3.97 26.72 -11.04
N TYR A 63 -3.97 25.49 -11.52
CA TYR A 63 -3.19 25.04 -12.65
C TYR A 63 -4.14 24.67 -13.77
N GLN A 64 -4.29 25.57 -14.74
CA GLN A 64 -5.22 25.39 -15.88
C GLN A 64 -6.66 25.11 -15.44
N GLY A 65 -7.14 25.80 -14.39
CA GLY A 65 -8.47 25.62 -13.83
C GLY A 65 -8.61 24.46 -12.83
N LYS A 66 -7.53 23.78 -12.46
CA LYS A 66 -7.52 22.65 -11.52
C LYS A 66 -6.53 22.85 -10.39
N ARG A 67 -6.75 22.14 -9.29
CA ARG A 67 -5.81 22.08 -8.16
C ARG A 67 -4.70 21.08 -8.47
N ALA A 68 -3.48 21.39 -8.07
CA ALA A 68 -2.34 20.55 -8.35
C ALA A 68 -1.29 20.55 -7.24
N MET A 69 -0.47 19.51 -7.18
CA MET A 69 0.69 19.41 -6.31
C MET A 69 1.94 19.15 -7.14
N LEU A 70 3.00 19.92 -6.86
CA LEU A 70 4.30 19.81 -7.49
C LEU A 70 5.24 19.00 -6.60
N GLN A 71 5.90 18.00 -7.17
CA GLN A 71 6.85 17.12 -6.49
C GLN A 71 8.10 16.89 -7.35
N GLU A 72 9.19 16.46 -6.71
CA GLU A 72 10.39 15.99 -7.41
C GLU A 72 10.04 14.85 -8.37
N TYR A 73 10.58 14.92 -9.58
CA TYR A 73 10.54 13.82 -10.52
C TYR A 73 11.58 12.76 -10.13
N ILE A 74 11.12 11.56 -9.86
CA ILE A 74 11.99 10.42 -9.60
C ILE A 74 12.12 9.60 -10.88
N SER A 75 13.26 9.73 -11.53
CA SER A 75 13.59 8.87 -12.68
C SER A 75 13.87 7.45 -12.22
N GLY A 76 13.41 6.45 -12.97
CA GLY A 76 13.66 5.05 -12.68
C GLY A 76 12.48 4.14 -12.96
N GLU A 77 12.74 2.83 -12.93
CA GLU A 77 11.71 1.82 -13.12
C GLU A 77 11.15 1.37 -11.78
N SER A 78 9.84 1.05 -11.76
CA SER A 78 9.26 0.48 -10.56
C SER A 78 9.78 -0.93 -10.31
N MET A 79 10.01 -1.27 -9.04
CA MET A 79 10.42 -2.62 -8.64
C MET A 79 9.42 -3.68 -9.11
N MET A 80 8.14 -3.36 -9.18
CA MET A 80 7.12 -4.26 -9.74
C MET A 80 7.40 -4.58 -11.21
N LYS A 81 7.74 -3.58 -12.04
CA LYS A 81 8.09 -3.80 -13.44
C LYS A 81 9.33 -4.68 -13.58
N LEU A 82 10.38 -4.41 -12.81
CA LEU A 82 11.61 -5.19 -12.81
C LEU A 82 11.37 -6.65 -12.39
N LEU A 83 10.53 -6.90 -11.40
CA LEU A 83 10.12 -8.24 -10.96
C LEU A 83 9.34 -8.99 -12.04
N ILE A 84 8.33 -8.34 -12.65
CA ILE A 84 7.47 -8.95 -13.67
C ILE A 84 8.27 -9.29 -14.93
N THR A 85 9.21 -8.43 -15.32
CA THR A 85 10.03 -8.62 -16.51
C THR A 85 11.28 -9.50 -16.27
N GLY A 86 11.54 -9.90 -15.01
CA GLY A 86 12.71 -10.69 -14.63
C GLY A 86 14.04 -9.93 -14.78
N GLN A 87 14.01 -8.60 -14.68
CA GLN A 87 15.18 -7.73 -14.73
C GLN A 87 15.83 -7.53 -13.36
N ALA A 88 15.18 -7.98 -12.29
CA ALA A 88 15.72 -7.99 -10.94
C ALA A 88 15.44 -9.33 -10.25
N GLU A 89 16.39 -9.76 -9.41
CA GLU A 89 16.21 -10.97 -8.59
C GLU A 89 15.22 -10.71 -7.46
N PRO A 90 14.17 -11.54 -7.34
CA PRO A 90 13.11 -11.32 -6.36
C PRO A 90 13.57 -11.21 -4.92
N GLU A 91 14.56 -12.01 -4.52
CA GLU A 91 15.09 -12.02 -3.16
C GLU A 91 15.91 -10.76 -2.85
N GLU A 92 16.65 -10.21 -3.83
CA GLU A 92 17.37 -8.95 -3.65
C GLU A 92 16.42 -7.77 -3.52
N VAL A 93 15.38 -7.74 -4.35
CA VAL A 93 14.31 -6.72 -4.25
C VAL A 93 13.62 -6.83 -2.90
N ALA A 94 13.29 -8.06 -2.45
CA ALA A 94 12.61 -8.29 -1.19
C ALA A 94 13.42 -7.83 0.02
N ALA A 95 14.73 -8.07 0.03
CA ALA A 95 15.60 -7.64 1.12
C ALA A 95 15.62 -6.10 1.25
N GLY A 96 15.76 -5.37 0.14
CA GLY A 96 15.68 -3.91 0.15
C GLY A 96 14.29 -3.39 0.52
N PHE A 97 13.25 -4.02 0.00
CA PHE A 97 11.85 -3.70 0.28
C PHE A 97 11.52 -3.90 1.77
N ALA A 98 11.90 -5.03 2.36
CA ALA A 98 11.70 -5.31 3.78
C ALA A 98 12.47 -4.32 4.67
N LYS A 99 13.72 -3.99 4.30
CA LYS A 99 14.55 -3.03 5.05
C LYS A 99 13.92 -1.64 5.07
N ILE A 100 13.48 -1.13 3.92
CA ILE A 100 12.82 0.19 3.83
C ILE A 100 11.53 0.21 4.64
N HIS A 101 10.72 -0.87 4.55
CA HIS A 101 9.48 -0.99 5.32
C HIS A 101 9.74 -1.01 6.82
N TYR A 102 10.74 -1.77 7.25
CA TYR A 102 11.16 -1.79 8.65
C TYR A 102 11.66 -0.43 9.12
N ASP A 103 12.50 0.26 8.33
CA ASP A 103 13.02 1.59 8.67
C ASP A 103 11.89 2.65 8.78
N MET A 104 10.91 2.57 7.88
CA MET A 104 9.69 3.37 7.94
C MET A 104 8.98 3.19 9.28
N HIS A 105 8.84 1.97 9.73
CA HIS A 105 8.21 1.62 11.00
C HIS A 105 9.05 1.99 12.25
N GLN A 106 10.29 2.45 12.10
CA GLN A 106 11.05 3.06 13.20
C GLN A 106 10.72 4.55 13.37
N CYS A 107 10.14 5.20 12.35
CA CYS A 107 9.76 6.60 12.40
C CYS A 107 8.44 6.79 13.18
N THR A 108 8.34 7.89 13.93
CA THR A 108 7.05 8.35 14.46
C THR A 108 6.35 9.22 13.43
N ALA A 109 5.03 9.09 13.33
CA ALA A 109 4.20 9.80 12.34
C ALA A 109 3.33 10.87 13.00
N ASP A 110 3.93 11.71 13.83
CA ASP A 110 3.21 12.77 14.54
C ASP A 110 2.48 13.71 13.58
N GLY A 111 1.19 13.90 13.81
CA GLY A 111 0.33 14.77 13.01
C GLY A 111 -0.40 14.08 11.86
N LEU A 112 -0.10 12.82 11.55
CA LEU A 112 -0.91 12.03 10.63
C LEU A 112 -2.17 11.47 11.30
N GLU A 113 -3.18 11.10 10.49
CA GLU A 113 -4.40 10.44 10.96
C GLU A 113 -4.04 9.13 11.67
N ASP A 114 -4.64 8.88 12.82
CA ASP A 114 -4.51 7.60 13.52
C ASP A 114 -5.10 6.45 12.70
N SER A 115 -4.37 5.34 12.56
CA SER A 115 -4.78 4.19 11.75
C SER A 115 -6.07 3.55 12.24
N LYS A 116 -6.28 3.45 13.56
CA LYS A 116 -7.52 2.85 14.11
C LYS A 116 -8.72 3.74 13.84
N VAL A 117 -8.57 5.06 13.97
CA VAL A 117 -9.63 6.02 13.62
C VAL A 117 -9.97 5.90 12.13
N ARG A 118 -8.95 5.79 11.28
CA ARG A 118 -9.12 5.56 9.85
C ARG A 118 -9.85 4.24 9.55
N TYR A 119 -9.41 3.13 10.15
CA TYR A 119 -10.03 1.82 9.93
C TYR A 119 -11.46 1.78 10.45
N GLU A 120 -11.75 2.39 11.59
CA GLU A 120 -13.12 2.51 12.10
C GLU A 120 -14.05 3.22 11.11
N ARG A 121 -13.61 4.35 10.57
CA ARG A 121 -14.35 5.11 9.54
C ARG A 121 -14.58 4.30 8.29
N LEU A 122 -13.56 3.61 7.78
CA LEU A 122 -13.64 2.79 6.57
C LEU A 122 -14.51 1.54 6.76
N LEU A 123 -14.46 0.88 7.93
CA LEU A 123 -15.36 -0.23 8.27
C LEU A 123 -16.82 0.20 8.26
N LYS A 124 -17.13 1.35 8.85
CA LYS A 124 -18.49 1.91 8.81
C LYS A 124 -18.97 2.21 7.39
N LEU A 125 -18.11 2.72 6.52
CA LEU A 125 -18.40 2.89 5.09
C LEU A 125 -18.59 1.57 4.36
N SER A 126 -17.92 0.49 4.81
CA SER A 126 -18.03 -0.85 4.23
C SER A 126 -19.25 -1.63 4.70
N GLU A 127 -20.03 -1.13 5.69
CA GLU A 127 -21.17 -1.81 6.29
C GLU A 127 -22.22 -2.25 5.27
N TYR A 128 -22.47 -1.45 4.24
CA TYR A 128 -23.45 -1.77 3.20
C TYR A 128 -23.14 -3.13 2.51
N ASN A 129 -21.87 -3.45 2.33
CA ASN A 129 -21.43 -4.69 1.68
C ASN A 129 -21.08 -5.82 2.67
N LEU A 130 -20.62 -5.48 3.88
CA LEU A 130 -20.26 -6.46 4.92
C LEU A 130 -21.48 -6.94 5.70
N GLY A 131 -22.49 -6.09 5.86
CA GLY A 131 -23.60 -6.27 6.79
C GLY A 131 -23.25 -5.87 8.22
N SER A 132 -24.27 -5.42 8.98
CA SER A 132 -24.06 -4.83 10.32
C SER A 132 -23.45 -5.80 11.33
N ASP A 133 -23.79 -7.10 11.28
CA ASP A 133 -23.22 -8.09 12.22
C ASP A 133 -21.69 -8.20 12.05
N LEU A 134 -21.25 -8.39 10.82
CA LEU A 134 -19.82 -8.54 10.53
C LEU A 134 -19.07 -7.23 10.80
N THR A 135 -19.64 -6.09 10.42
CA THR A 135 -19.05 -4.76 10.72
C THR A 135 -18.87 -4.56 12.21
N ASN A 136 -19.88 -4.87 13.02
CA ASN A 136 -19.78 -4.75 14.48
C ASN A 136 -18.74 -5.69 15.10
N ARG A 137 -18.57 -6.89 14.51
CA ARG A 137 -17.51 -7.81 14.94
C ARG A 137 -16.12 -7.27 14.58
N MET A 138 -15.95 -6.68 13.39
CA MET A 138 -14.71 -6.03 12.96
C MET A 138 -14.35 -4.84 13.85
N LEU A 139 -15.31 -4.00 14.19
CA LEU A 139 -15.09 -2.85 15.08
C LEU A 139 -14.65 -3.31 16.48
N ARG A 140 -15.30 -4.33 17.06
CA ARG A 140 -14.85 -4.90 18.34
C ARG A 140 -13.46 -5.55 18.26
N LEU A 141 -13.13 -6.20 17.15
CA LEU A 141 -11.78 -6.73 16.94
C LEU A 141 -10.77 -5.59 16.88
N LEU A 142 -11.05 -4.52 16.11
CA LEU A 142 -10.19 -3.35 15.99
C LEU A 142 -9.87 -2.71 17.35
N GLU A 143 -10.83 -2.64 18.28
CA GLU A 143 -10.61 -2.14 19.64
C GLU A 143 -9.56 -2.96 20.41
N THR A 144 -9.47 -4.25 20.15
CA THR A 144 -8.52 -5.16 20.85
C THR A 144 -7.13 -5.20 20.25
N LEU A 145 -6.97 -4.72 19.01
CA LEU A 145 -5.67 -4.75 18.33
C LEU A 145 -4.71 -3.72 18.95
N PRO A 146 -3.39 -3.93 18.84
CA PRO A 146 -2.39 -2.99 19.32
C PRO A 146 -2.57 -1.59 18.73
N ASP A 147 -2.06 -0.61 19.43
CA ASP A 147 -1.99 0.78 19.00
C ASP A 147 -0.55 1.25 19.07
N ASP A 148 -0.13 2.03 18.09
CA ASP A 148 1.22 2.61 18.04
C ASP A 148 1.17 3.94 17.24
N ASN A 149 2.27 4.68 17.24
CA ASN A 149 2.42 5.95 16.53
C ASN A 149 3.44 5.89 15.39
N LYS A 150 3.65 4.71 14.82
CA LYS A 150 4.63 4.52 13.76
C LYS A 150 4.09 4.96 12.40
N LEU A 151 5.02 5.35 11.52
CA LEU A 151 4.68 5.69 10.15
C LEU A 151 4.27 4.43 9.39
N CYS A 152 3.03 4.38 8.92
CA CYS A 152 2.46 3.34 8.07
C CYS A 152 2.15 3.92 6.69
N HIS A 153 2.54 3.22 5.63
CA HIS A 153 2.26 3.64 4.25
C HIS A 153 0.83 3.30 3.80
N ASN A 154 0.32 2.16 4.25
CA ASN A 154 -0.99 1.58 3.92
C ASN A 154 -1.23 1.21 2.45
N ASP A 155 -0.24 1.42 1.59
CA ASP A 155 -0.23 0.94 0.20
C ASP A 155 1.20 0.58 -0.25
N TYR A 156 1.97 -0.06 0.65
CA TYR A 156 3.37 -0.39 0.41
C TYR A 156 3.50 -1.64 -0.46
N HIS A 157 3.83 -1.45 -1.72
CA HIS A 157 4.07 -2.52 -2.70
C HIS A 157 5.17 -2.14 -3.69
N PRO A 158 5.78 -3.10 -4.42
CA PRO A 158 6.91 -2.82 -5.32
C PRO A 158 6.60 -1.84 -6.46
N GLY A 159 5.32 -1.59 -6.76
CA GLY A 159 4.91 -0.55 -7.71
C GLY A 159 5.16 0.87 -7.19
N ASN A 160 5.16 1.03 -5.86
CA ASN A 160 5.42 2.30 -5.18
C ASN A 160 6.89 2.46 -4.75
N LEU A 161 7.79 1.61 -5.27
CA LEU A 161 9.24 1.77 -5.15
C LEU A 161 9.86 1.96 -6.53
N LEU A 162 10.53 3.09 -6.73
CA LEU A 162 11.30 3.37 -7.94
C LEU A 162 12.79 3.17 -7.66
N SER A 163 13.47 2.48 -8.58
CA SER A 163 14.92 2.25 -8.51
C SER A 163 15.67 3.25 -9.37
N ASN A 164 16.60 3.97 -8.78
CA ASN A 164 17.51 4.86 -9.50
C ASN A 164 18.92 4.85 -8.89
N ALA A 165 19.81 5.74 -9.36
CA ALA A 165 21.19 5.84 -8.86
C ALA A 165 21.29 6.24 -7.37
N LYS A 166 20.25 6.82 -6.77
CA LYS A 166 20.21 7.17 -5.33
C LYS A 166 19.78 5.98 -4.45
N GLY A 167 19.20 4.93 -5.04
CA GLY A 167 18.63 3.77 -4.36
C GLY A 167 17.16 3.55 -4.69
N MET A 168 16.44 2.89 -3.78
CA MET A 168 14.99 2.69 -3.88
C MET A 168 14.26 3.86 -3.23
N VAL A 169 13.47 4.59 -4.02
CA VAL A 169 12.68 5.74 -3.58
C VAL A 169 11.23 5.32 -3.42
N THR A 170 10.65 5.53 -2.24
CA THR A 170 9.23 5.22 -1.97
C THR A 170 8.36 6.40 -2.37
N ILE A 171 7.31 6.13 -3.15
CA ILE A 171 6.37 7.12 -3.69
C ILE A 171 4.94 6.82 -3.23
N ASP A 172 4.02 7.74 -3.50
CA ASP A 172 2.56 7.65 -3.24
C ASP A 172 2.19 7.47 -1.77
N TRP A 173 2.45 8.49 -1.00
CA TRP A 173 2.17 8.57 0.43
C TRP A 173 0.76 9.06 0.78
N SER A 174 -0.16 9.06 -0.18
CA SER A 174 -1.53 9.57 0.00
C SER A 174 -2.33 8.87 1.10
N ASP A 175 -2.01 7.62 1.36
CA ASP A 175 -2.67 6.77 2.36
C ASP A 175 -1.93 6.69 3.70
N ALA A 176 -0.79 7.39 3.85
CA ALA A 176 0.02 7.30 5.06
C ALA A 176 -0.76 7.68 6.33
N SER A 177 -0.45 7.00 7.42
CA SER A 177 -1.09 7.18 8.72
C SER A 177 -0.12 6.90 9.87
N SER A 178 -0.54 7.22 11.08
CA SER A 178 0.13 6.88 12.33
C SER A 178 -0.50 5.64 12.94
N GLY A 179 0.24 4.56 13.19
CA GLY A 179 -0.36 3.35 13.74
C GLY A 179 0.59 2.19 14.02
N ASP A 180 -0.01 1.01 14.19
CA ASP A 180 0.72 -0.24 14.39
C ASP A 180 1.37 -0.70 13.06
N PRO A 181 2.70 -0.92 13.04
CA PRO A 181 3.43 -1.44 11.89
C PRO A 181 2.85 -2.72 11.30
N PHE A 182 2.32 -3.60 12.12
CA PHE A 182 1.78 -4.88 11.67
C PHE A 182 0.46 -4.75 10.90
N ALA A 183 -0.25 -3.63 11.03
CA ALA A 183 -1.37 -3.29 10.15
C ALA A 183 -0.89 -3.04 8.71
N ASP A 184 0.23 -2.32 8.55
CA ASP A 184 0.82 -2.01 7.26
C ASP A 184 1.45 -3.25 6.60
N VAL A 185 2.14 -4.07 7.40
CA VAL A 185 2.66 -5.39 6.95
C VAL A 185 1.51 -6.29 6.48
N ALA A 186 0.42 -6.37 7.26
CA ALA A 186 -0.77 -7.14 6.89
C ALA A 186 -1.36 -6.63 5.56
N ARG A 187 -1.42 -5.31 5.36
CA ARG A 187 -1.86 -4.71 4.09
C ARG A 187 -0.97 -5.14 2.93
N THR A 188 0.34 -5.06 3.08
CA THR A 188 1.31 -5.48 2.06
C THR A 188 1.13 -6.96 1.69
N ILE A 189 1.06 -7.86 2.66
CA ILE A 189 0.85 -9.30 2.43
C ILE A 189 -0.46 -9.54 1.66
N GLN A 190 -1.54 -8.90 2.07
CA GLN A 190 -2.86 -9.08 1.45
C GLN A 190 -2.93 -8.62 0.00
N MET A 191 -2.22 -7.57 -0.38
CA MET A 191 -2.16 -7.13 -1.77
C MET A 191 -1.62 -8.23 -2.69
N PHE A 192 -0.74 -9.09 -2.19
CA PHE A 192 -0.22 -10.24 -2.94
C PHE A 192 -1.12 -11.47 -2.83
N ASP A 193 -1.68 -11.75 -1.66
CA ASP A 193 -2.57 -12.90 -1.45
C ASP A 193 -3.84 -12.79 -2.29
N PHE A 194 -4.38 -11.58 -2.47
CA PHE A 194 -5.64 -11.33 -3.17
C PHE A 194 -5.52 -10.55 -4.49
N GLY A 195 -4.44 -9.80 -4.71
CA GLY A 195 -4.26 -8.94 -5.91
C GLY A 195 -4.00 -9.69 -7.22
N GLY A 196 -3.59 -10.94 -7.17
CA GLY A 196 -3.17 -11.74 -8.34
C GLY A 196 -4.27 -12.47 -9.11
N ASN A 197 -5.55 -12.31 -8.75
CA ASN A 197 -6.67 -13.11 -9.27
C ASN A 197 -7.38 -12.54 -10.50
N ALA A 198 -6.70 -11.76 -11.33
CA ALA A 198 -7.23 -11.44 -12.66
C ALA A 198 -7.51 -12.77 -13.38
N GLN A 199 -8.80 -13.04 -13.73
CA GLN A 199 -9.18 -14.26 -14.42
C GLN A 199 -8.41 -14.35 -15.75
N PRO A 200 -7.72 -15.48 -16.03
CA PRO A 200 -7.07 -15.66 -17.31
C PRO A 200 -8.16 -15.76 -18.38
N GLY A 201 -8.33 -14.67 -19.14
CA GLY A 201 -8.95 -14.77 -20.43
C GLY A 201 -8.17 -15.76 -21.30
N LYS A 202 -8.67 -16.11 -22.49
CA LYS A 202 -7.91 -16.91 -23.47
C LYS A 202 -6.64 -16.12 -23.84
N VAL A 203 -5.51 -16.51 -23.27
CA VAL A 203 -4.20 -15.89 -23.46
C VAL A 203 -3.42 -16.80 -24.40
N ASP A 204 -2.70 -16.24 -25.37
CA ASP A 204 -1.81 -17.02 -26.22
C ASP A 204 -0.68 -17.66 -25.37
N PRO A 205 -0.01 -18.75 -25.87
CA PRO A 205 0.98 -19.49 -25.09
C PRO A 205 2.19 -18.66 -24.66
N GLU A 206 2.63 -17.68 -25.46
CA GLU A 206 3.78 -16.84 -25.15
C GLU A 206 3.45 -15.89 -24.00
N ARG A 207 2.32 -15.23 -24.07
CA ARG A 207 1.80 -14.37 -22.99
C ARG A 207 1.51 -15.17 -21.72
N ALA A 208 1.04 -16.42 -21.85
CA ALA A 208 0.86 -17.31 -20.70
C ALA A 208 2.16 -17.64 -20.01
N ALA A 209 3.25 -17.88 -20.76
CA ALA A 209 4.59 -18.14 -20.21
C ALA A 209 5.16 -16.90 -19.47
N VAL A 210 5.00 -15.70 -20.04
CA VAL A 210 5.39 -14.44 -19.37
C VAL A 210 4.64 -14.25 -18.06
N MET A 211 3.32 -14.47 -18.06
CA MET A 211 2.49 -14.39 -16.86
C MET A 211 2.89 -15.43 -15.79
N GLN A 212 3.26 -16.63 -16.21
CA GLN A 212 3.70 -17.69 -15.29
C GLN A 212 5.05 -17.32 -14.63
N ASN A 213 6.00 -16.80 -15.40
CA ASN A 213 7.29 -16.33 -14.89
C ASN A 213 7.09 -15.16 -13.92
N ALA A 214 6.27 -14.19 -14.27
CA ALA A 214 5.93 -13.07 -13.40
C ALA A 214 5.31 -13.55 -12.06
N ARG A 215 4.38 -14.52 -12.09
CA ARG A 215 3.82 -15.13 -10.88
C ARG A 215 4.88 -15.82 -10.05
N GLY A 216 5.82 -16.55 -10.68
CA GLY A 216 6.95 -17.18 -10.00
C GLY A 216 7.81 -16.17 -9.26
N ASN A 217 8.18 -15.09 -9.91
CA ASN A 217 8.98 -14.01 -9.33
C ASN A 217 8.24 -13.32 -8.17
N ILE A 218 6.97 -13.02 -8.33
CA ILE A 218 6.15 -12.44 -7.25
C ILE A 218 6.05 -13.39 -6.06
N THR A 219 5.85 -14.69 -6.28
CA THR A 219 5.80 -15.67 -5.18
C THR A 219 7.12 -15.75 -4.42
N ARG A 220 8.27 -15.74 -5.13
CA ARG A 220 9.61 -15.71 -4.51
C ARG A 220 9.80 -14.43 -3.70
N PHE A 221 9.45 -13.28 -4.30
CA PHE A 221 9.52 -11.97 -3.66
C PHE A 221 8.73 -11.94 -2.34
N VAL A 222 7.45 -12.35 -2.35
CA VAL A 222 6.60 -12.32 -1.15
C VAL A 222 7.18 -13.17 -0.02
N ARG A 223 7.61 -14.40 -0.33
CA ARG A 223 8.21 -15.28 0.67
C ARG A 223 9.50 -14.71 1.26
N ALA A 224 10.33 -14.12 0.41
CA ALA A 224 11.56 -13.47 0.86
C ALA A 224 11.25 -12.21 1.70
N TYR A 225 10.29 -11.40 1.29
CA TYR A 225 9.85 -10.23 2.06
C TYR A 225 9.38 -10.59 3.46
N GLU A 226 8.49 -11.59 3.61
CA GLU A 226 8.01 -12.02 4.92
C GLU A 226 9.15 -12.53 5.81
N ARG A 227 10.07 -13.32 5.24
CA ARG A 227 11.25 -13.82 5.95
C ARG A 227 12.14 -12.67 6.42
N ASP A 228 12.49 -11.76 5.50
CA ASP A 228 13.46 -10.71 5.76
C ASP A 228 12.89 -9.65 6.73
N TYR A 229 11.59 -9.33 6.61
CA TYR A 229 10.92 -8.44 7.56
C TYR A 229 10.81 -9.08 8.96
N ALA A 230 10.45 -10.36 9.04
CA ALA A 230 10.41 -11.10 10.31
C ALA A 230 11.81 -11.13 10.98
N GLU A 231 12.87 -11.40 10.21
CA GLU A 231 14.25 -11.39 10.71
C GLU A 231 14.65 -10.01 11.27
N LEU A 232 14.31 -8.91 10.58
CA LEU A 232 14.54 -7.55 11.06
C LEU A 232 13.80 -7.25 12.37
N CYS A 233 12.64 -7.87 12.59
CA CYS A 233 11.88 -7.78 13.84
C CYS A 233 12.37 -8.76 14.91
N GLY A 234 13.31 -9.66 14.61
CA GLY A 234 13.78 -10.69 15.53
C GLY A 234 12.78 -11.80 15.81
N MET A 235 11.90 -12.11 14.85
CA MET A 235 10.84 -13.13 14.97
C MET A 235 10.87 -14.11 13.79
N SER A 236 10.21 -15.26 13.93
CA SER A 236 9.95 -16.18 12.82
C SER A 236 8.83 -15.67 11.91
N VAL A 237 8.70 -16.25 10.72
CA VAL A 237 7.59 -15.93 9.80
C VAL A 237 6.24 -16.31 10.40
N GLU A 238 6.17 -17.40 11.15
CA GLU A 238 4.98 -17.84 11.85
C GLU A 238 4.55 -16.80 12.89
N GLU A 239 5.48 -16.33 13.72
CA GLU A 239 5.21 -15.28 14.71
C GLU A 239 4.80 -13.96 14.05
N LEU A 240 5.40 -13.59 12.90
CA LEU A 240 4.99 -12.42 12.12
C LEU A 240 3.53 -12.55 11.67
N ARG A 241 3.16 -13.70 11.09
CA ARG A 241 1.80 -13.95 10.63
C ARG A 241 0.79 -13.99 11.76
N GLU A 242 1.15 -14.56 12.93
CA GLU A 242 0.32 -14.52 14.14
C GLU A 242 0.11 -13.10 14.65
N THR A 243 1.17 -12.28 14.68
CA THR A 243 1.11 -10.87 15.09
C THR A 243 0.23 -10.05 14.15
N CYS A 244 0.33 -10.29 12.84
CA CYS A 244 -0.55 -9.67 11.85
C CYS A 244 -2.00 -10.19 11.90
N GLY A 245 -2.28 -11.30 12.60
CA GLY A 245 -3.52 -12.07 12.46
C GLY A 245 -4.82 -11.29 12.49
N GLY A 246 -5.04 -10.44 13.49
CA GLY A 246 -6.22 -9.56 13.56
C GLY A 246 -6.25 -8.51 12.46
N TRP A 247 -5.09 -7.94 12.12
CA TRP A 247 -4.95 -6.97 11.04
C TRP A 247 -5.23 -7.59 9.66
N MET A 248 -4.88 -8.89 9.46
CA MET A 248 -5.22 -9.64 8.24
C MET A 248 -6.73 -9.74 7.99
N VAL A 249 -7.55 -9.39 8.95
CA VAL A 249 -9.02 -9.42 8.86
C VAL A 249 -9.59 -8.00 8.80
N VAL A 250 -9.13 -7.11 9.68
CA VAL A 250 -9.63 -5.72 9.78
C VAL A 250 -9.26 -4.90 8.55
N VAL A 251 -8.01 -4.99 8.08
CA VAL A 251 -7.53 -4.18 6.96
C VAL A 251 -8.31 -4.43 5.68
N PRO A 252 -8.50 -5.67 5.16
CA PRO A 252 -9.28 -5.90 3.96
C PRO A 252 -10.77 -5.63 4.16
N ALA A 253 -11.30 -5.84 5.37
CA ALA A 253 -12.68 -5.51 5.68
C ALA A 253 -12.94 -4.00 5.58
N SER A 254 -11.99 -3.17 6.01
CA SER A 254 -12.08 -1.71 5.91
C SER A 254 -12.14 -1.21 4.47
N ARG A 255 -11.50 -1.92 3.54
CA ARG A 255 -11.43 -1.59 2.11
C ARG A 255 -12.43 -2.38 1.25
N PHE A 256 -13.36 -3.08 1.86
CA PHE A 256 -14.26 -4.03 1.19
C PHE A 256 -15.16 -3.38 0.12
N ASN A 257 -15.43 -2.09 0.22
CA ASN A 257 -16.20 -1.33 -0.77
C ASN A 257 -15.37 -0.90 -1.99
N ILE A 258 -14.05 -0.77 -1.85
CA ILE A 258 -13.23 -0.01 -2.77
C ILE A 258 -12.45 -0.93 -3.71
N GLU A 259 -11.90 -2.04 -3.20
CA GLU A 259 -10.83 -2.74 -3.91
C GLU A 259 -11.13 -4.20 -4.31
N TRP A 260 -12.17 -4.86 -3.78
CA TRP A 260 -12.18 -6.32 -3.73
C TRP A 260 -13.36 -7.00 -4.41
N ASP A 261 -13.98 -6.40 -5.43
CA ASP A 261 -15.16 -6.99 -6.10
C ASP A 261 -14.96 -8.44 -6.55
N VAL A 262 -13.78 -8.76 -7.08
CA VAL A 262 -13.46 -10.11 -7.59
C VAL A 262 -13.19 -11.11 -6.45
N ASN A 263 -12.70 -10.64 -5.32
CA ASN A 263 -12.24 -11.47 -4.19
C ASN A 263 -13.21 -11.51 -3.00
N LYS A 264 -14.34 -10.80 -3.08
CA LYS A 264 -15.35 -10.74 -2.01
C LYS A 264 -15.71 -12.10 -1.40
N PRO A 265 -15.99 -13.17 -2.16
CA PRO A 265 -16.30 -14.46 -1.58
C PRO A 265 -15.17 -15.07 -0.76
N ALA A 266 -13.92 -14.94 -1.22
CA ALA A 266 -12.74 -15.46 -0.51
C ALA A 266 -12.48 -14.66 0.77
N LEU A 267 -12.63 -13.35 0.74
CA LEU A 267 -12.50 -12.48 1.90
C LEU A 267 -13.60 -12.75 2.94
N LEU A 268 -14.85 -12.88 2.53
CA LEU A 268 -15.93 -13.22 3.45
C LEU A 268 -15.68 -14.58 4.14
N LYS A 269 -15.19 -15.57 3.37
CA LYS A 269 -14.78 -16.86 3.93
C LYS A 269 -13.69 -16.67 4.99
N LEU A 270 -12.62 -15.93 4.67
CA LEU A 270 -11.55 -15.60 5.62
C LEU A 270 -12.09 -14.98 6.91
N PHE A 271 -12.99 -14.00 6.79
CA PHE A 271 -13.57 -13.30 7.95
C PHE A 271 -14.36 -14.25 8.85
N TYR A 272 -15.22 -15.09 8.28
CA TYR A 272 -16.00 -16.04 9.06
C TYR A 272 -15.14 -17.13 9.70
N GLU A 273 -14.12 -17.65 8.99
CA GLU A 273 -13.16 -18.61 9.52
C GLU A 273 -12.35 -18.02 10.68
N TYR A 274 -11.87 -16.79 10.54
CA TYR A 274 -11.16 -16.11 11.62
C TYR A 274 -12.01 -16.02 12.89
N PHE A 275 -13.25 -15.55 12.78
CA PHE A 275 -14.13 -15.42 13.95
C PHE A 275 -14.65 -16.76 14.50
N ALA A 276 -14.61 -17.82 13.72
CA ALA A 276 -14.89 -19.17 14.22
C ALA A 276 -13.77 -19.70 15.12
N LEU A 277 -12.52 -19.36 14.78
CA LEU A 277 -11.32 -19.74 15.53
C LEU A 277 -11.04 -18.78 16.71
N HIS A 278 -11.41 -17.52 16.59
CA HIS A 278 -11.18 -16.46 17.56
C HIS A 278 -12.51 -15.82 17.99
N PRO A 279 -13.33 -16.49 18.80
CA PRO A 279 -14.60 -15.92 19.25
C PRO A 279 -14.34 -14.70 20.13
N LEU A 280 -14.97 -13.57 19.79
CA LEU A 280 -14.91 -12.37 20.60
C LEU A 280 -15.56 -12.67 21.96
N LYS A 281 -14.88 -12.32 23.04
CA LYS A 281 -15.49 -12.40 24.39
C LYS A 281 -16.67 -11.43 24.44
N SER A 282 -17.77 -11.93 24.99
CA SER A 282 -19.01 -11.17 25.20
C SER A 282 -18.80 -10.01 26.19
#